data_a05dfaedb145c15bee5d69d214748a53
#
_entry.id   a05dfaedb145c15bee5d69d214748a53
#
_cell.length_a   1.000
_cell.length_b   1.000
_cell.length_c   1.000
_cell.angle_alpha   90.00
_cell.angle_beta   90.00
_cell.angle_gamma   90.00
#
_symmetry.space_group_name_H-M   'P 1'
#
loop_
_entity.id
_entity.type
_entity.pdbx_description
1 polymer ?
#
loop_
_entity_poly.entity_id
_entity_poly.type
_entity_poly.pdbx_seq_one_letter_code
_entity_poly.pdbx_strand_id
1 'polypeptide(L)'
;MRYFYLIFFILIIFFCTGFAEKITSYRSSVDGLESVFKTHMPLKQGILYTKVPRGLILSIDENVFFNLGEAAIKESSLYILDVIAAILQELPNYCVIESHTQEDIPQESLYREKWELSTARAQNIAQYMTVCGKINKERLFPIGFAEYMPFKGNVFNNSNGFDSRVDFVIIEYEVRR
;
A
#
# COMPACT_ATOMS: atom_id res chain seq x y z
N MET A 1 -9.71 50.75 1.74
CA MET A 1 -10.07 49.53 0.95
C MET A 1 -8.89 48.60 0.65
N ARG A 2 -7.70 49.08 0.23
CA ARG A 2 -6.53 48.19 -0.09
C ARG A 2 -6.03 47.37 1.11
N TYR A 3 -6.05 47.88 2.35
CA TYR A 3 -5.62 47.11 3.54
C TYR A 3 -6.62 46.03 3.97
N PHE A 4 -7.90 46.20 3.66
CA PHE A 4 -8.93 45.20 3.99
C PHE A 4 -8.75 43.92 3.14
N TYR A 5 -8.39 44.07 1.87
CA TYR A 5 -8.11 42.91 1.00
C TYR A 5 -6.81 42.20 1.40
N LEU A 6 -5.80 42.94 1.86
CA LEU A 6 -4.53 42.37 2.30
C LEU A 6 -4.71 41.51 3.56
N ILE A 7 -5.47 42.02 4.55
CA ILE A 7 -5.77 41.30 5.80
C ILE A 7 -6.62 40.07 5.51
N PHE A 8 -7.60 40.19 4.61
CA PHE A 8 -8.46 39.09 4.22
C PHE A 8 -7.66 37.98 3.47
N PHE A 9 -6.71 38.38 2.63
CA PHE A 9 -5.84 37.42 1.91
C PHE A 9 -4.86 36.71 2.85
N ILE A 10 -4.31 37.41 3.83
CA ILE A 10 -3.44 36.84 4.87
C ILE A 10 -4.23 35.85 5.76
N LEU A 11 -5.47 36.20 6.13
CA LEU A 11 -6.35 35.31 6.90
C LEU A 11 -6.70 34.01 6.13
N ILE A 12 -6.95 34.11 4.82
CA ILE A 12 -7.21 32.96 3.98
C ILE A 12 -5.96 32.06 3.88
N ILE A 13 -4.77 32.63 3.71
CA ILE A 13 -3.53 31.86 3.66
C ILE A 13 -3.27 31.18 5.02
N PHE A 14 -3.46 31.86 6.14
CA PHE A 14 -3.30 31.28 7.48
C PHE A 14 -4.32 30.15 7.76
N PHE A 15 -5.58 30.32 7.30
CA PHE A 15 -6.62 29.31 7.45
C PHE A 15 -6.33 28.08 6.56
N CYS A 16 -5.84 28.31 5.34
CA CYS A 16 -5.46 27.24 4.42
C CYS A 16 -4.24 26.43 4.92
N THR A 17 -3.21 27.11 5.45
CA THR A 17 -2.01 26.41 5.98
C THR A 17 -2.31 25.63 7.24
N GLY A 18 -3.06 26.19 8.19
CA GLY A 18 -3.47 25.50 9.42
C GLY A 18 -4.40 24.31 9.16
N PHE A 19 -5.26 24.40 8.14
CA PHE A 19 -6.12 23.29 7.71
C PHE A 19 -5.32 22.20 7.02
N ALA A 20 -4.34 22.54 6.17
CA ALA A 20 -3.46 21.59 5.50
C ALA A 20 -2.57 20.82 6.49
N GLU A 21 -1.97 21.50 7.49
CA GLU A 21 -1.18 20.84 8.56
C GLU A 21 -2.03 19.86 9.38
N LYS A 22 -3.28 20.25 9.71
CA LYS A 22 -4.19 19.38 10.48
C LYS A 22 -4.63 18.15 9.68
N ILE A 23 -4.87 18.29 8.38
CA ILE A 23 -5.16 17.17 7.48
C ILE A 23 -3.95 16.25 7.34
N THR A 24 -2.74 16.80 7.20
CA THR A 24 -1.52 16.01 7.07
C THR A 24 -1.23 15.22 8.35
N SER A 25 -1.42 15.83 9.52
CA SER A 25 -1.27 15.15 10.81
C SER A 25 -2.28 14.02 11.00
N TYR A 26 -3.54 14.22 10.58
CA TYR A 26 -4.58 13.18 10.64
C TYR A 26 -4.31 12.03 9.67
N ARG A 27 -3.82 12.33 8.46
CA ARG A 27 -3.52 11.32 7.44
C ARG A 27 -2.30 10.46 7.80
N SER A 28 -1.37 10.95 8.62
CA SER A 28 -0.19 10.17 9.03
C SER A 28 -0.46 9.18 10.15
N SER A 29 -1.53 9.34 10.91
CA SER A 29 -1.94 8.37 11.94
C SER A 29 -2.54 7.11 11.31
N VAL A 30 -2.42 5.96 12.00
CA VAL A 30 -2.95 4.66 11.51
C VAL A 30 -4.45 4.74 11.20
N ASP A 31 -5.23 5.43 12.04
CA ASP A 31 -6.67 5.61 11.82
C ASP A 31 -6.96 6.47 10.60
N GLY A 32 -6.18 7.53 10.39
CA GLY A 32 -6.27 8.38 9.21
C GLY A 32 -5.89 7.64 7.94
N LEU A 33 -4.81 6.84 7.97
CA LEU A 33 -4.40 5.98 6.85
C LEU A 33 -5.52 5.02 6.45
N GLU A 34 -6.08 4.27 7.40
CA GLU A 34 -7.17 3.33 7.13
C GLU A 34 -8.37 4.03 6.48
N SER A 35 -8.77 5.20 7.00
CA SER A 35 -9.88 5.97 6.44
C SER A 35 -9.61 6.41 4.99
N VAL A 36 -8.40 6.89 4.70
CA VAL A 36 -8.02 7.31 3.34
C VAL A 36 -8.07 6.13 2.37
N PHE A 37 -7.45 5.01 2.73
CA PHE A 37 -7.45 3.83 1.86
C PHE A 37 -8.87 3.27 1.67
N LYS A 38 -9.67 3.11 2.72
CA LYS A 38 -11.06 2.62 2.60
C LYS A 38 -11.95 3.50 1.71
N THR A 39 -11.68 4.82 1.71
CA THR A 39 -12.47 5.77 0.91
C THR A 39 -12.12 5.70 -0.57
N HIS A 40 -10.84 5.52 -0.91
CA HIS A 40 -10.35 5.67 -2.28
C HIS A 40 -10.10 4.34 -3.00
N MET A 41 -9.97 3.22 -2.25
CA MET A 41 -9.73 1.92 -2.89
C MET A 41 -10.91 1.49 -3.75
N PRO A 42 -10.64 1.06 -5.00
CA PRO A 42 -11.69 0.66 -5.95
C PRO A 42 -12.32 -0.68 -5.60
N LEU A 43 -11.57 -1.55 -4.89
CA LEU A 43 -12.06 -2.83 -4.41
C LEU A 43 -12.82 -2.62 -3.09
N LYS A 44 -14.11 -2.90 -3.07
CA LYS A 44 -14.94 -2.86 -1.85
C LYS A 44 -14.89 -4.16 -1.05
N GLN A 45 -14.43 -5.24 -1.68
CA GLN A 45 -14.28 -6.57 -1.08
C GLN A 45 -12.91 -7.14 -1.47
N GLY A 46 -12.38 -8.07 -0.66
CA GLY A 46 -11.08 -8.72 -0.94
C GLY A 46 -9.85 -7.93 -0.50
N ILE A 47 -10.03 -6.83 0.26
CA ILE A 47 -8.95 -6.14 0.95
C ILE A 47 -9.16 -6.26 2.44
N LEU A 48 -8.15 -6.76 3.13
CA LEU A 48 -8.11 -6.77 4.59
C LEU A 48 -7.23 -5.63 5.09
N TYR A 49 -7.75 -4.84 6.01
CA TYR A 49 -7.02 -3.76 6.67
C TYR A 49 -6.67 -4.18 8.09
N THR A 50 -5.38 -4.27 8.41
CA THR A 50 -4.90 -4.67 9.72
C THR A 50 -4.05 -3.56 10.33
N LYS A 51 -4.48 -3.03 11.48
CA LYS A 51 -3.69 -2.08 12.27
C LYS A 51 -2.62 -2.82 13.06
N VAL A 52 -1.40 -2.35 12.95
CA VAL A 52 -0.25 -2.88 13.70
C VAL A 52 0.53 -1.73 14.33
N PRO A 53 1.34 -1.98 15.36
CA PRO A 53 2.09 -0.92 16.03
C PRO A 53 2.99 -0.09 15.09
N ARG A 54 3.41 -0.67 13.97
CA ARG A 54 4.27 0.01 12.95
C ARG A 54 3.49 0.74 11.86
N GLY A 55 2.13 0.63 11.84
CA GLY A 55 1.30 1.30 10.83
C GLY A 55 0.09 0.49 10.38
N LEU A 56 -0.25 0.58 9.10
CA LEU A 56 -1.40 -0.07 8.47
C LEU A 56 -0.93 -1.10 7.44
N ILE A 57 -1.51 -2.30 7.49
CA ILE A 57 -1.32 -3.34 6.47
C ILE A 57 -2.59 -3.43 5.61
N LEU A 58 -2.41 -3.34 4.30
CA LEU A 58 -3.43 -3.67 3.30
C LEU A 58 -3.06 -5.03 2.70
N SER A 59 -3.81 -6.08 3.05
CA SER A 59 -3.63 -7.42 2.48
C SER A 59 -4.60 -7.63 1.33
N ILE A 60 -4.08 -8.01 0.18
CA ILE A 60 -4.84 -8.28 -1.05
C ILE A 60 -4.43 -9.66 -1.56
N ASP A 61 -5.40 -10.49 -1.95
CA ASP A 61 -5.13 -11.80 -2.55
C ASP A 61 -4.17 -11.67 -3.74
N GLU A 62 -3.12 -12.49 -3.80
CA GLU A 62 -2.12 -12.41 -4.87
C GLU A 62 -2.69 -12.70 -6.25
N ASN A 63 -3.77 -13.52 -6.33
CA ASN A 63 -4.47 -13.80 -7.57
C ASN A 63 -5.10 -12.56 -8.22
N VAL A 64 -5.28 -11.48 -7.47
CA VAL A 64 -5.67 -10.19 -8.03
C VAL A 64 -4.60 -9.67 -8.97
N PHE A 65 -3.33 -9.81 -8.60
CA PHE A 65 -2.20 -9.22 -9.31
C PHE A 65 -1.51 -10.17 -10.29
N PHE A 66 -1.47 -11.48 -9.98
CA PHE A 66 -0.63 -12.44 -10.70
C PHE A 66 -1.40 -13.68 -11.17
N ASN A 67 -0.93 -14.26 -12.27
CA ASN A 67 -1.31 -15.61 -12.64
C ASN A 67 -0.46 -16.63 -11.86
N LEU A 68 -0.94 -17.89 -11.83
CA LEU A 68 -0.24 -19.01 -11.19
C LEU A 68 1.19 -19.12 -11.73
N GLY A 69 2.18 -19.14 -10.83
CA GLY A 69 3.59 -19.31 -11.19
C GLY A 69 4.23 -18.14 -11.94
N GLU A 70 3.53 -17.00 -12.09
CA GLU A 70 4.03 -15.82 -12.80
C GLU A 70 4.27 -14.65 -11.84
N ALA A 71 5.25 -13.81 -12.17
CA ALA A 71 5.47 -12.53 -11.49
C ALA A 71 5.09 -11.31 -12.35
N ALA A 72 4.61 -11.53 -13.59
CA ALA A 72 4.08 -10.46 -14.42
C ALA A 72 2.74 -9.96 -13.85
N ILE A 73 2.64 -8.65 -13.63
CA ILE A 73 1.42 -8.03 -13.10
C ILE A 73 0.34 -8.07 -14.17
N LYS A 74 -0.86 -8.54 -13.82
CA LYS A 74 -2.03 -8.52 -14.71
C LYS A 74 -2.40 -7.10 -15.07
N GLU A 75 -2.61 -6.81 -16.34
CA GLU A 75 -3.06 -5.51 -16.82
C GLU A 75 -4.37 -5.07 -16.14
N SER A 76 -5.27 -6.03 -15.90
CA SER A 76 -6.55 -5.80 -15.23
C SER A 76 -6.44 -5.33 -13.77
N SER A 77 -5.26 -5.40 -13.15
CA SER A 77 -5.02 -5.00 -11.76
C SER A 77 -4.19 -3.72 -11.62
N LEU A 78 -3.65 -3.17 -12.72
CA LEU A 78 -2.81 -1.98 -12.69
C LEU A 78 -3.50 -0.79 -12.03
N TYR A 79 -4.82 -0.62 -12.27
CA TYR A 79 -5.61 0.45 -11.68
C TYR A 79 -5.63 0.43 -10.13
N ILE A 80 -5.47 -0.75 -9.52
CA ILE A 80 -5.38 -0.89 -8.05
C ILE A 80 -4.06 -0.29 -7.56
N LEU A 81 -2.96 -0.62 -8.27
CA LEU A 81 -1.64 -0.08 -7.96
C LEU A 81 -1.57 1.43 -8.20
N ASP A 82 -2.25 1.93 -9.24
CA ASP A 82 -2.34 3.37 -9.52
C ASP A 82 -3.03 4.12 -8.37
N VAL A 83 -4.12 3.56 -7.82
CA VAL A 83 -4.81 4.17 -6.68
C VAL A 83 -3.92 4.13 -5.41
N ILE A 84 -3.26 3.00 -5.14
CA ILE A 84 -2.33 2.91 -4.00
C ILE A 84 -1.20 3.93 -4.15
N ALA A 85 -0.62 4.02 -5.35
CA ALA A 85 0.44 4.97 -5.64
C ALA A 85 -0.03 6.43 -5.49
N ALA A 86 -1.22 6.77 -6.01
CA ALA A 86 -1.78 8.12 -5.88
C ALA A 86 -1.97 8.51 -4.39
N ILE A 87 -2.46 7.59 -3.56
CA ILE A 87 -2.57 7.82 -2.12
C ILE A 87 -1.19 8.04 -1.49
N LEU A 88 -0.20 7.19 -1.83
CA LEU A 88 1.15 7.30 -1.29
C LEU A 88 1.91 8.54 -1.77
N GLN A 89 1.57 9.11 -2.92
CA GLN A 89 2.12 10.40 -3.36
C GLN A 89 1.75 11.54 -2.41
N GLU A 90 0.52 11.50 -1.88
CA GLU A 90 -0.01 12.51 -0.95
C GLU A 90 0.43 12.29 0.52
N LEU A 91 1.12 11.18 0.80
CA LEU A 91 1.53 10.78 2.13
C LEU A 91 3.06 10.70 2.22
N PRO A 92 3.69 11.08 3.36
CA PRO A 92 5.14 10.97 3.54
C PRO A 92 5.61 9.54 3.90
N ASN A 93 4.68 8.60 4.06
CA ASN A 93 4.92 7.27 4.60
C ASN A 93 5.83 6.41 3.71
N TYR A 94 6.60 5.53 4.34
CA TYR A 94 7.27 4.41 3.68
C TYR A 94 6.28 3.27 3.47
N CYS A 95 6.53 2.45 2.45
CA CYS A 95 5.72 1.27 2.16
C CYS A 95 6.62 0.04 1.98
N VAL A 96 6.40 -0.99 2.79
CA VAL A 96 6.96 -2.31 2.54
C VAL A 96 5.95 -3.09 1.72
N ILE A 97 6.42 -3.71 0.63
CA ILE A 97 5.61 -4.55 -0.26
C ILE A 97 6.03 -5.99 0.02
N GLU A 98 5.20 -6.71 0.78
CA GLU A 98 5.46 -8.08 1.20
C GLU A 98 4.64 -9.03 0.31
N SER A 99 5.31 -9.97 -0.39
CA SER A 99 4.62 -11.00 -1.18
C SER A 99 4.75 -12.36 -0.50
N HIS A 100 3.60 -13.00 -0.29
CA HIS A 100 3.45 -14.30 0.36
C HIS A 100 2.84 -15.28 -0.62
N THR A 101 3.54 -16.37 -0.94
CA THR A 101 3.15 -17.35 -1.95
C THR A 101 3.11 -18.75 -1.35
N GLN A 102 1.92 -19.31 -1.20
CA GLN A 102 1.70 -20.67 -0.72
C GLN A 102 1.50 -21.67 -1.87
N GLU A 103 1.13 -21.18 -3.04
CA GLU A 103 0.82 -21.99 -4.20
C GLU A 103 2.02 -22.81 -4.68
N ASP A 104 1.75 -23.99 -5.25
CA ASP A 104 2.78 -24.79 -5.92
C ASP A 104 3.15 -24.14 -7.24
N ILE A 105 4.45 -24.15 -7.53
CA ILE A 105 4.98 -23.54 -8.75
C ILE A 105 4.85 -24.55 -9.90
N PRO A 106 4.17 -24.17 -11.00
CA PRO A 106 4.10 -25.02 -12.21
C PRO A 106 5.49 -25.31 -12.78
N GLN A 107 5.66 -26.48 -13.42
CA GLN A 107 6.94 -26.85 -14.03
C GLN A 107 7.38 -25.91 -15.16
N GLU A 108 6.42 -25.27 -15.82
CA GLU A 108 6.63 -24.30 -16.90
C GLU A 108 7.03 -22.91 -16.40
N SER A 109 6.95 -22.66 -15.08
CA SER A 109 7.34 -21.38 -14.48
C SER A 109 8.82 -21.11 -14.68
N LEU A 110 9.17 -19.82 -14.80
CA LEU A 110 10.56 -19.35 -14.81
C LEU A 110 11.20 -19.49 -13.42
N TYR A 111 10.39 -19.59 -12.37
CA TYR A 111 10.84 -19.69 -10.98
C TYR A 111 10.82 -21.14 -10.53
N ARG A 112 11.79 -21.53 -9.71
CA ARG A 112 11.90 -22.88 -9.17
C ARG A 112 11.44 -23.00 -7.73
N GLU A 113 11.62 -21.90 -6.98
CA GLU A 113 11.34 -21.85 -5.56
C GLU A 113 10.35 -20.72 -5.25
N LYS A 114 9.48 -20.93 -4.25
CA LYS A 114 8.47 -19.93 -3.84
C LYS A 114 9.07 -18.61 -3.41
N TRP A 115 10.26 -18.62 -2.80
CA TRP A 115 10.94 -17.40 -2.41
C TRP A 115 11.43 -16.57 -3.62
N GLU A 116 11.85 -17.24 -4.70
CA GLU A 116 12.21 -16.55 -5.96
C GLU A 116 10.99 -15.86 -6.54
N LEU A 117 9.87 -16.60 -6.65
CA LEU A 117 8.61 -16.08 -7.20
C LEU A 117 8.08 -14.91 -6.36
N SER A 118 7.99 -15.08 -5.03
CA SER A 118 7.47 -14.02 -4.16
C SER A 118 8.36 -12.78 -4.18
N THR A 119 9.68 -12.94 -4.23
CA THR A 119 10.62 -11.81 -4.35
C THR A 119 10.43 -11.08 -5.68
N ALA A 120 10.32 -11.80 -6.79
CA ALA A 120 10.09 -11.20 -8.11
C ALA A 120 8.74 -10.47 -8.17
N ARG A 121 7.68 -11.01 -7.58
CA ARG A 121 6.35 -10.38 -7.47
C ARG A 121 6.44 -9.04 -6.72
N ALA A 122 7.04 -9.04 -5.53
CA ALA A 122 7.23 -7.81 -4.75
C ALA A 122 8.05 -6.76 -5.50
N GLN A 123 9.14 -7.18 -6.16
CA GLN A 123 9.98 -6.28 -6.97
C GLN A 123 9.23 -5.68 -8.14
N ASN A 124 8.43 -6.46 -8.88
CA ASN A 124 7.68 -5.97 -10.03
C ASN A 124 6.62 -4.94 -9.61
N ILE A 125 5.94 -5.15 -8.48
CA ILE A 125 5.03 -4.15 -7.92
C ILE A 125 5.79 -2.87 -7.54
N ALA A 126 6.92 -2.97 -6.83
CA ALA A 126 7.73 -1.81 -6.45
C ALA A 126 8.25 -1.06 -7.69
N GLN A 127 8.68 -1.78 -8.71
CA GLN A 127 9.11 -1.18 -9.98
C GLN A 127 7.96 -0.44 -10.67
N TYR A 128 6.78 -1.04 -10.75
CA TYR A 128 5.60 -0.40 -11.32
C TYR A 128 5.25 0.89 -10.55
N MET A 129 5.19 0.83 -9.23
CA MET A 129 4.89 1.99 -8.39
C MET A 129 5.95 3.09 -8.50
N THR A 130 7.22 2.73 -8.75
CA THR A 130 8.29 3.70 -8.98
C THR A 130 8.17 4.35 -10.36
N VAL A 131 8.00 3.55 -11.41
CA VAL A 131 8.05 4.02 -12.80
C VAL A 131 6.74 4.68 -13.23
N CYS A 132 5.61 4.00 -13.03
CA CYS A 132 4.29 4.48 -13.40
C CYS A 132 3.67 5.33 -12.29
N GLY A 133 3.70 4.84 -11.06
CA GLY A 133 3.16 5.49 -9.88
C GLY A 133 3.98 6.67 -9.36
N LYS A 134 5.19 6.95 -9.92
CA LYS A 134 6.06 8.07 -9.55
C LYS A 134 6.42 8.16 -8.05
N ILE A 135 6.40 7.04 -7.34
CA ILE A 135 6.84 6.99 -5.94
C ILE A 135 8.37 6.96 -5.90
N ASN A 136 8.97 7.76 -5.01
CA ASN A 136 10.41 7.70 -4.79
C ASN A 136 10.80 6.27 -4.35
N LYS A 137 11.74 5.65 -5.09
CA LYS A 137 12.21 4.28 -4.83
C LYS A 137 12.71 4.06 -3.40
N GLU A 138 13.26 5.10 -2.75
CA GLU A 138 13.74 5.05 -1.38
C GLU A 138 12.63 4.88 -0.32
N ARG A 139 11.37 5.03 -0.74
CA ARG A 139 10.19 4.82 0.10
C ARG A 139 9.56 3.45 -0.06
N LEU A 140 10.04 2.62 -1.02
CA LEU A 140 9.46 1.32 -1.33
C LEU A 140 10.46 0.19 -1.00
N PHE A 141 10.04 -0.78 -0.20
CA PHE A 141 10.86 -1.91 0.23
C PHE A 141 10.20 -3.23 -0.16
N PRO A 142 10.54 -3.81 -1.34
CA PRO A 142 9.99 -5.10 -1.75
C PRO A 142 10.65 -6.26 -1.00
N ILE A 143 9.83 -7.18 -0.44
CA ILE A 143 10.26 -8.36 0.29
C ILE A 143 9.42 -9.57 -0.14
N GLY A 144 10.08 -10.69 -0.50
CA GLY A 144 9.43 -11.98 -0.72
C GLY A 144 9.51 -12.84 0.54
N PHE A 145 8.37 -13.32 1.03
CA PHE A 145 8.30 -14.19 2.21
C PHE A 145 7.98 -15.64 1.87
N ALA A 146 7.63 -15.94 0.62
CA ALA A 146 7.15 -17.28 0.27
C ALA A 146 6.07 -17.76 1.24
N GLU A 147 6.21 -18.95 1.79
CA GLU A 147 5.30 -19.59 2.75
C GLU A 147 5.69 -19.38 4.22
N TYR A 148 6.81 -18.68 4.49
CA TYR A 148 7.37 -18.59 5.84
C TYR A 148 6.60 -17.70 6.81
N MET A 149 5.71 -16.85 6.31
CA MET A 149 4.88 -15.96 7.13
C MET A 149 3.40 -16.16 6.82
N PRO A 150 2.80 -17.28 7.26
CA PRO A 150 1.38 -17.54 7.05
C PRO A 150 0.52 -16.48 7.72
N PHE A 151 -0.66 -16.24 7.18
CA PHE A 151 -1.59 -15.25 7.71
C PHE A 151 -2.10 -15.67 9.10
N LYS A 152 -1.82 -14.85 10.11
CA LYS A 152 -2.29 -15.04 11.49
C LYS A 152 -3.55 -14.23 11.76
N GLY A 153 -4.54 -14.28 10.86
CA GLY A 153 -5.85 -13.65 11.07
C GLY A 153 -6.66 -14.33 12.17
N ASN A 154 -7.67 -13.63 12.70
CA ASN A 154 -8.56 -14.19 13.71
C ASN A 154 -9.17 -15.51 13.24
N VAL A 155 -8.99 -16.57 14.03
CA VAL A 155 -9.43 -17.94 13.79
C VAL A 155 -10.95 -18.06 13.53
N PHE A 156 -11.72 -17.01 13.81
CA PHE A 156 -13.17 -16.97 13.67
C PHE A 156 -13.69 -16.65 12.25
N ASN A 157 -12.87 -16.13 11.38
CA ASN A 157 -13.25 -15.88 9.98
C ASN A 157 -12.34 -16.73 9.09
N ASN A 158 -12.88 -17.80 8.53
CA ASN A 158 -12.30 -18.73 7.56
C ASN A 158 -11.35 -18.01 6.55
N SER A 159 -10.19 -17.55 7.01
CA SER A 159 -9.25 -16.67 6.29
C SER A 159 -8.21 -17.45 5.48
N ASN A 160 -8.51 -18.71 5.13
CA ASN A 160 -7.66 -19.58 4.29
C ASN A 160 -7.37 -18.98 2.89
N GLY A 161 -8.01 -17.86 2.52
CA GLY A 161 -7.80 -17.18 1.26
C GLY A 161 -6.72 -16.09 1.27
N PHE A 162 -6.10 -15.80 2.43
CA PHE A 162 -5.06 -14.76 2.55
C PHE A 162 -3.65 -15.29 2.83
N ASP A 163 -3.44 -16.60 2.73
CA ASP A 163 -2.10 -17.17 2.87
C ASP A 163 -1.21 -16.79 1.67
N SER A 164 -1.80 -16.81 0.45
CA SER A 164 -1.20 -16.25 -0.76
C SER A 164 -1.69 -14.82 -0.98
N ARG A 165 -0.86 -13.82 -0.68
CA ARG A 165 -1.27 -12.42 -0.67
C ARG A 165 -0.12 -11.46 -0.97
N VAL A 166 -0.47 -10.23 -1.28
CA VAL A 166 0.43 -9.10 -1.27
C VAL A 166 0.01 -8.16 -0.14
N ASP A 167 0.92 -7.89 0.78
CA ASP A 167 0.74 -6.95 1.86
C ASP A 167 1.44 -5.63 1.52
N PHE A 168 0.68 -4.53 1.51
CA PHE A 168 1.22 -3.18 1.48
C PHE A 168 1.26 -2.67 2.92
N VAL A 169 2.45 -2.66 3.52
CA VAL A 169 2.65 -2.19 4.90
C VAL A 169 3.02 -0.72 4.87
N ILE A 170 2.05 0.11 5.17
CA ILE A 170 2.23 1.57 5.24
C ILE A 170 2.74 1.91 6.63
N ILE A 171 4.02 2.27 6.73
CA ILE A 171 4.67 2.56 8.01
C ILE A 171 4.20 3.91 8.52
N GLU A 172 3.75 3.96 9.77
CA GLU A 172 3.36 5.21 10.42
C GLU A 172 4.57 6.16 10.49
N TYR A 173 4.34 7.39 10.06
CA TYR A 173 5.37 8.43 10.08
C TYR A 173 5.12 9.35 11.27
N GLU A 174 5.92 9.20 12.33
CA GLU A 174 5.95 10.15 13.42
C GLU A 174 6.75 11.40 13.01
N VAL A 175 6.07 12.51 12.86
CA VAL A 175 6.75 13.82 12.78
C VAL A 175 7.34 14.11 14.15
N ARG A 176 8.62 13.76 14.37
CA ARG A 176 9.34 14.26 15.55
C ARG A 176 9.46 15.77 15.43
N ARG A 177 8.72 16.45 16.29
CA ARG A 177 8.81 17.90 16.49
C ARG A 177 10.07 18.26 17.26
#